data_cbb7a9b837ad442e420f65c02b24ddeb
#
_entry.id   cbb7a9b837ad442e420f65c02b24ddeb
#
_cell.length_a   1.000
_cell.length_b   1.000
_cell.length_c   1.000
_cell.angle_alpha   90.00
_cell.angle_beta   90.00
_cell.angle_gamma   90.00
#
_symmetry.space_group_name_H-M   'P 1'
#
loop_
_entity.id
_entity.type
_entity.pdbx_description
1 polymer ?
#
loop_
_entity_poly.entity_id
_entity_poly.type
_entity_poly.pdbx_seq_one_letter_code
_entity_poly.pdbx_strand_id
1 'polypeptide(L)'
;MRPEYYADVAMQYATFLRNYGKNTLNKIAVGPSDDNYYWTEVVMKQMSTSIWKLSLHSYTWGNNETATNFDEAKWFGMLQRTMRMEEYVTKHAAIMDKYDPSKSVALVVDEWGAWYNVEPGTNPAFLYQQNTLRDALIAGINLNIFNNHCDRVKMAAVAQLVNVLQSLILTDNEKMVLTPTYHVFDLYKVHHDALMVPVELKTNSYTWGNNSIPSLNMSASIDARGKLNITICNTDAKQTQPLLCNLKGFKAATVSGKILTANTLNAHNTFDRPNEVKITDFTQCAVKNGNIEAKIPAHSVVLLQVDGTFEGRKRSPHRRNCNKGSSISCTKVSGTDCPTSASLTLCNRV
;
A
#
# COMPACT_ATOMS: atom_id res chain seq x y z
N MET A 1 8.04 27.95 4.69
CA MET A 1 7.76 28.23 6.12
C MET A 1 8.67 27.37 6.97
N ARG A 2 9.15 27.83 8.12
CA ARG A 2 9.91 26.99 9.05
C ARG A 2 8.94 26.17 9.93
N PRO A 3 9.28 24.93 10.30
CA PRO A 3 8.39 24.08 11.08
C PRO A 3 8.09 24.64 12.48
N GLU A 4 9.04 25.36 13.12
CA GLU A 4 8.83 26.00 14.41
C GLU A 4 7.74 27.07 14.32
N TYR A 5 7.80 27.93 13.31
CA TYR A 5 6.81 28.97 13.09
C TYR A 5 5.44 28.37 12.79
N TYR A 6 5.41 27.29 11.96
CA TYR A 6 4.17 26.56 11.71
C TYR A 6 3.56 26.02 13.00
N ALA A 7 4.35 25.35 13.83
CA ALA A 7 3.89 24.74 15.07
C ALA A 7 3.36 25.79 16.05
N ASP A 8 4.06 26.93 16.21
CA ASP A 8 3.64 28.03 17.08
C ASP A 8 2.27 28.60 16.63
N VAL A 9 2.13 28.89 15.34
CA VAL A 9 0.88 29.44 14.78
C VAL A 9 -0.24 28.40 14.85
N ALA A 10 0.04 27.15 14.49
CA ALA A 10 -0.96 26.08 14.53
C ALA A 10 -1.49 25.82 15.95
N MET A 11 -0.64 25.88 16.97
CA MET A 11 -1.06 25.77 18.37
C MET A 11 -1.95 26.95 18.79
N GLN A 12 -1.61 28.18 18.38
CA GLN A 12 -2.47 29.34 18.65
C GLN A 12 -3.85 29.16 18.03
N TYR A 13 -3.94 28.79 16.75
CA TYR A 13 -5.23 28.52 16.10
C TYR A 13 -5.98 27.35 16.73
N ALA A 14 -5.28 26.31 17.17
CA ALA A 14 -5.88 25.13 17.79
C ALA A 14 -6.62 25.47 19.10
N THR A 15 -6.27 26.55 19.80
CA THR A 15 -6.98 26.99 21.01
C THR A 15 -8.40 27.49 20.73
N PHE A 16 -8.67 27.97 19.52
CA PHE A 16 -9.98 28.44 19.09
C PHE A 16 -10.85 27.32 18.50
N LEU A 17 -10.26 26.17 18.17
CA LEU A 17 -10.98 25.01 17.63
C LEU A 17 -11.61 24.24 18.79
N ARG A 18 -12.92 24.39 18.95
CA ARG A 18 -13.70 23.79 20.04
C ARG A 18 -14.57 22.65 19.56
N ASN A 19 -14.76 21.67 20.44
CA ASN A 19 -15.76 20.63 20.22
C ASN A 19 -17.16 21.19 20.41
N TYR A 20 -18.09 20.83 19.54
CA TYR A 20 -19.48 21.20 19.63
C TYR A 20 -20.35 19.97 19.86
N GLY A 21 -21.13 19.99 20.93
CA GLY A 21 -22.00 18.89 21.32
C GLY A 21 -21.21 17.61 21.61
N LYS A 22 -21.58 16.53 20.92
CA LYS A 22 -20.93 15.21 21.07
C LYS A 22 -19.77 14.98 20.09
N ASN A 23 -19.53 15.90 19.16
CA ASN A 23 -18.52 15.76 18.13
C ASN A 23 -17.16 16.24 18.65
N THR A 24 -16.15 15.39 18.54
CA THR A 24 -14.76 15.72 18.85
C THR A 24 -14.01 16.07 17.56
N LEU A 25 -13.35 17.22 17.55
CA LEU A 25 -12.50 17.64 16.45
C LEU A 25 -11.18 16.86 16.49
N ASN A 26 -10.92 16.12 15.43
CA ASN A 26 -9.68 15.39 15.22
C ASN A 26 -8.73 16.26 14.38
N LYS A 27 -7.79 16.94 15.03
CA LYS A 27 -6.87 17.87 14.37
C LYS A 27 -5.75 17.11 13.69
N ILE A 28 -5.54 17.37 12.41
CA ILE A 28 -4.41 16.83 11.63
C ILE A 28 -3.44 17.98 11.40
N ALA A 29 -2.21 17.85 11.88
CA ALA A 29 -1.17 18.83 11.62
C ALA A 29 -0.60 18.62 10.22
N VAL A 30 -0.23 19.71 9.54
CA VAL A 30 0.54 19.64 8.31
C VAL A 30 1.89 18.99 8.60
N GLY A 31 2.20 17.96 7.86
CA GLY A 31 3.41 17.20 7.99
C GLY A 31 4.43 17.51 6.89
N PRO A 32 5.47 16.69 6.79
CA PRO A 32 6.54 16.85 5.81
C PRO A 32 6.12 16.41 4.41
N SER A 33 6.95 16.79 3.42
CA SER A 33 7.03 16.08 2.14
C SER A 33 8.29 15.21 2.14
N ASP A 34 8.16 13.99 1.61
CA ASP A 34 9.26 13.03 1.40
C ASP A 34 10.13 12.82 2.66
N ASP A 35 11.41 13.17 2.59
CA ASP A 35 12.42 12.96 3.62
C ASP A 35 12.69 14.20 4.51
N ASN A 36 11.76 15.13 4.59
CA ASN A 36 11.92 16.26 5.50
C ASN A 36 11.68 15.83 6.97
N TYR A 37 12.56 15.00 7.50
CA TYR A 37 12.52 14.46 8.85
C TYR A 37 12.60 15.54 9.94
N TYR A 38 13.28 16.67 9.64
CA TYR A 38 13.33 17.80 10.55
C TYR A 38 11.95 18.40 10.83
N TRP A 39 11.09 18.48 9.81
CA TRP A 39 9.71 18.93 10.00
C TRP A 39 8.96 18.04 11.01
N THR A 40 9.05 16.73 10.85
CA THR A 40 8.41 15.78 11.77
C THR A 40 8.95 15.90 13.19
N GLU A 41 10.28 16.02 13.35
CA GLU A 41 10.93 16.19 14.65
C GLU A 41 10.37 17.42 15.40
N VAL A 42 10.31 18.59 14.73
CA VAL A 42 9.86 19.84 15.33
C VAL A 42 8.35 19.78 15.67
N VAL A 43 7.52 19.36 14.71
CA VAL A 43 6.07 19.32 14.92
C VAL A 43 5.71 18.33 16.03
N MET A 44 6.30 17.13 16.01
CA MET A 44 6.02 16.14 17.06
C MET A 44 6.51 16.60 18.44
N LYS A 45 7.69 17.24 18.52
CA LYS A 45 8.21 17.79 19.77
C LYS A 45 7.29 18.83 20.39
N GLN A 46 6.67 19.69 19.56
CA GLN A 46 5.86 20.82 20.04
C GLN A 46 4.37 20.48 20.16
N MET A 47 3.84 19.61 19.30
CA MET A 47 2.40 19.45 19.11
C MET A 47 1.86 18.04 19.40
N SER A 48 2.68 17.04 19.73
CA SER A 48 2.24 15.64 19.86
C SER A 48 1.06 15.43 20.81
N THR A 49 0.92 16.27 21.84
CA THR A 49 -0.20 16.21 22.80
C THR A 49 -1.46 16.96 22.33
N SER A 50 -1.38 17.73 21.25
CA SER A 50 -2.43 18.64 20.77
C SER A 50 -3.04 18.24 19.44
N ILE A 51 -2.47 17.25 18.77
CA ILE A 51 -2.90 16.75 17.47
C ILE A 51 -3.35 15.30 17.54
N TRP A 52 -4.22 14.92 16.65
CA TRP A 52 -4.66 13.55 16.48
C TRP A 52 -3.82 12.80 15.44
N LYS A 53 -3.37 13.50 14.39
CA LYS A 53 -2.56 12.94 13.31
C LYS A 53 -1.57 13.97 12.77
N LEU A 54 -0.51 13.44 12.15
CA LEU A 54 0.47 14.19 11.36
C LEU A 54 0.34 13.74 9.91
N SER A 55 0.24 14.68 8.95
CA SER A 55 0.19 14.34 7.54
C SER A 55 1.58 14.01 6.97
N LEU A 56 1.61 13.31 5.83
CA LEU A 56 2.81 13.04 5.02
C LEU A 56 2.40 13.09 3.55
N HIS A 57 3.10 13.90 2.76
CA HIS A 57 2.96 13.92 1.30
C HIS A 57 4.19 13.29 0.66
N SER A 58 4.00 12.41 -0.33
CA SER A 58 5.09 11.87 -1.11
C SER A 58 4.62 11.40 -2.48
N TYR A 59 5.16 12.01 -3.51
CA TYR A 59 4.87 11.66 -4.89
C TYR A 59 6.01 10.87 -5.54
N THR A 60 5.63 9.88 -6.34
CA THR A 60 6.56 9.20 -7.24
C THR A 60 6.69 10.01 -8.53
N TRP A 61 7.75 10.81 -8.63
CA TRP A 61 7.98 11.74 -9.72
C TRP A 61 8.45 11.05 -10.99
N GLY A 62 7.81 11.33 -12.11
CA GLY A 62 8.17 10.81 -13.42
C GLY A 62 9.32 11.54 -14.13
N ASN A 63 9.86 12.64 -13.55
CA ASN A 63 11.00 13.37 -14.11
C ASN A 63 10.89 13.67 -15.61
N ASN A 64 9.84 14.37 -16.01
CA ASN A 64 9.47 14.70 -17.39
C ASN A 64 9.02 13.49 -18.25
N GLU A 65 8.66 12.38 -17.65
CA GLU A 65 8.03 11.26 -18.33
C GLU A 65 6.53 11.54 -18.61
N THR A 66 6.02 10.93 -19.68
CA THR A 66 4.58 10.86 -19.92
C THR A 66 3.98 9.63 -19.22
N ALA A 67 2.69 9.66 -18.97
CA ALA A 67 2.01 8.55 -18.30
C ALA A 67 2.01 7.27 -19.15
N THR A 68 1.87 7.37 -20.47
CA THR A 68 1.60 6.22 -21.36
C THR A 68 2.76 5.84 -22.27
N ASN A 69 3.69 6.77 -22.58
CA ASN A 69 4.82 6.49 -23.46
C ASN A 69 6.11 6.28 -22.65
N PHE A 70 6.40 5.03 -22.29
CA PHE A 70 7.58 4.67 -21.54
C PHE A 70 8.06 3.26 -21.88
N ASP A 71 9.33 3.01 -21.64
CA ASP A 71 10.02 1.74 -21.76
C ASP A 71 10.21 1.02 -20.42
N GLU A 72 10.86 -0.13 -20.43
CA GLU A 72 11.15 -0.90 -19.21
C GLU A 72 12.08 -0.17 -18.25
N ALA A 73 13.02 0.66 -18.74
CA ALA A 73 13.88 1.46 -17.88
C ALA A 73 13.07 2.45 -17.02
N LYS A 74 12.09 3.09 -17.64
CA LYS A 74 11.18 4.02 -16.95
C LYS A 74 10.19 3.28 -16.05
N TRP A 75 9.73 2.09 -16.43
CA TRP A 75 8.98 1.19 -15.55
C TRP A 75 9.77 0.91 -14.28
N PHE A 76 10.99 0.39 -14.41
CA PHE A 76 11.86 0.07 -13.29
C PHE A 76 12.11 1.30 -12.41
N GLY A 77 12.50 2.43 -13.03
CA GLY A 77 12.82 3.66 -12.32
C GLY A 77 11.66 4.20 -11.47
N MET A 78 10.43 4.12 -11.99
CA MET A 78 9.24 4.52 -11.23
C MET A 78 8.99 3.60 -10.04
N LEU A 79 9.07 2.29 -10.22
CA LEU A 79 8.87 1.34 -9.10
C LEU A 79 9.98 1.46 -8.05
N GLN A 80 11.23 1.69 -8.46
CA GLN A 80 12.33 1.96 -7.53
C GLN A 80 12.07 3.21 -6.68
N ARG A 81 11.61 4.30 -7.29
CA ARG A 81 11.25 5.53 -6.56
C ARG A 81 10.06 5.31 -5.61
N THR A 82 9.05 4.55 -6.06
CA THR A 82 7.89 4.21 -5.23
C THR A 82 8.28 3.48 -3.95
N MET A 83 9.24 2.58 -4.02
CA MET A 83 9.71 1.81 -2.85
C MET A 83 10.39 2.65 -1.77
N ARG A 84 10.78 3.90 -2.07
CA ARG A 84 11.27 4.85 -1.04
C ARG A 84 10.21 5.20 0.01
N MET A 85 8.94 4.99 -0.28
CA MET A 85 7.86 5.16 0.70
C MET A 85 8.10 4.33 1.97
N GLU A 86 8.69 3.13 1.85
CA GLU A 86 9.08 2.30 3.01
C GLU A 86 10.05 3.04 3.93
N GLU A 87 11.07 3.67 3.35
CA GLU A 87 12.04 4.48 4.09
C GLU A 87 11.36 5.67 4.78
N TYR A 88 10.51 6.40 4.05
CA TYR A 88 9.84 7.59 4.57
C TYR A 88 8.94 7.24 5.76
N VAL A 89 8.07 6.26 5.59
CA VAL A 89 7.14 5.83 6.67
C VAL A 89 7.93 5.33 7.88
N THR A 90 8.95 4.50 7.67
CA THR A 90 9.78 3.95 8.77
C THR A 90 10.49 5.05 9.55
N LYS A 91 11.14 5.99 8.86
CA LYS A 91 11.92 7.05 9.52
C LYS A 91 11.02 8.08 10.20
N HIS A 92 9.92 8.50 9.57
CA HIS A 92 8.96 9.39 10.22
C HIS A 92 8.31 8.71 11.44
N ALA A 93 7.92 7.45 11.34
CA ALA A 93 7.38 6.70 12.46
C ALA A 93 8.37 6.60 13.63
N ALA A 94 9.65 6.33 13.36
CA ALA A 94 10.69 6.29 14.39
C ALA A 94 10.86 7.65 15.12
N ILE A 95 10.78 8.76 14.41
CA ILE A 95 10.78 10.10 15.02
C ILE A 95 9.52 10.31 15.85
N MET A 96 8.36 9.93 15.33
CA MET A 96 7.09 10.03 16.06
C MET A 96 7.12 9.19 17.34
N ASP A 97 7.69 7.98 17.32
CA ASP A 97 7.81 7.08 18.49
C ASP A 97 8.63 7.71 19.63
N LYS A 98 9.56 8.60 19.34
CA LYS A 98 10.35 9.35 20.33
C LYS A 98 9.50 10.31 21.18
N TYR A 99 8.47 10.93 20.58
CA TYR A 99 7.60 11.92 21.23
C TYR A 99 6.22 11.38 21.60
N ASP A 100 5.83 10.26 21.02
CA ASP A 100 4.56 9.57 21.25
C ASP A 100 4.76 8.05 21.18
N PRO A 101 5.42 7.45 22.22
CA PRO A 101 5.69 6.01 22.25
C PRO A 101 4.42 5.15 22.35
N SER A 102 3.31 5.75 22.77
CA SER A 102 1.99 5.09 22.81
C SER A 102 1.33 4.96 21.44
N LYS A 103 1.89 5.60 20.41
CA LYS A 103 1.35 5.67 19.05
C LYS A 103 -0.07 6.24 18.98
N SER A 104 -0.37 7.22 19.85
CA SER A 104 -1.65 7.90 19.87
C SER A 104 -1.84 8.89 18.72
N VAL A 105 -0.74 9.50 18.25
CA VAL A 105 -0.72 10.34 17.05
C VAL A 105 -0.48 9.45 15.82
N ALA A 106 -1.47 9.33 14.95
CA ALA A 106 -1.32 8.56 13.73
C ALA A 106 -0.56 9.33 12.64
N LEU A 107 0.10 8.60 11.73
CA LEU A 107 0.60 9.13 10.47
C LEU A 107 -0.51 9.00 9.42
N VAL A 108 -0.76 10.08 8.67
CA VAL A 108 -1.71 10.13 7.55
C VAL A 108 -0.93 10.43 6.28
N VAL A 109 -0.90 9.49 5.36
CA VAL A 109 -0.32 9.72 4.03
C VAL A 109 -1.44 10.23 3.13
N ASP A 110 -1.77 11.52 3.26
CA ASP A 110 -2.95 12.13 2.66
C ASP A 110 -2.73 12.69 1.25
N GLU A 111 -1.48 12.70 0.77
CA GLU A 111 -1.17 12.89 -0.64
C GLU A 111 -0.04 11.95 -1.07
N TRP A 112 -0.34 11.04 -1.99
CA TRP A 112 0.64 10.15 -2.61
C TRP A 112 0.15 9.72 -4.00
N GLY A 113 1.08 9.24 -4.83
CA GLY A 113 0.79 8.74 -6.16
C GLY A 113 1.89 9.08 -7.16
N ALA A 114 1.67 8.74 -8.43
CA ALA A 114 2.56 9.09 -9.52
C ALA A 114 2.27 10.50 -10.04
N TRP A 115 3.32 11.23 -10.37
CA TRP A 115 3.23 12.55 -10.99
C TRP A 115 4.04 12.59 -12.29
N TYR A 116 3.33 12.64 -13.41
CA TYR A 116 3.89 12.75 -14.76
C TYR A 116 3.63 14.11 -15.37
N ASN A 117 4.18 14.33 -16.56
CA ASN A 117 3.71 15.44 -17.41
C ASN A 117 2.22 15.27 -17.72
N VAL A 118 1.51 16.38 -17.80
CA VAL A 118 0.09 16.38 -18.19
C VAL A 118 -0.10 15.82 -19.60
N GLU A 119 -1.25 15.24 -19.85
CA GLU A 119 -1.58 14.76 -21.19
C GLU A 119 -1.57 15.90 -22.21
N PRO A 120 -0.97 15.70 -23.40
CA PRO A 120 -0.91 16.70 -24.45
C PRO A 120 -2.29 17.24 -24.82
N GLY A 121 -2.40 18.55 -25.00
CA GLY A 121 -3.65 19.21 -25.35
C GLY A 121 -4.57 19.54 -24.17
N THR A 122 -4.20 19.16 -22.95
CA THR A 122 -4.93 19.53 -21.73
C THR A 122 -4.34 20.78 -21.07
N ASN A 123 -5.13 21.46 -20.23
CA ASN A 123 -4.63 22.58 -19.44
C ASN A 123 -3.64 22.11 -18.37
N PRO A 124 -2.37 22.58 -18.40
CA PRO A 124 -1.36 22.11 -17.44
C PRO A 124 -1.71 22.34 -15.96
N ALA A 125 -2.50 23.38 -15.67
CA ALA A 125 -2.92 23.69 -14.30
C ALA A 125 -3.89 22.66 -13.71
N PHE A 126 -4.52 21.81 -14.52
CA PHE A 126 -5.45 20.80 -14.06
C PHE A 126 -4.79 19.46 -13.75
N LEU A 127 -3.51 19.31 -14.05
CA LEU A 127 -2.70 18.13 -13.76
C LEU A 127 -3.33 16.81 -14.25
N TYR A 128 -4.03 16.87 -15.41
CA TYR A 128 -4.63 15.69 -16.01
C TYR A 128 -3.56 14.78 -16.61
N GLN A 129 -3.51 13.54 -16.17
CA GLN A 129 -2.66 12.50 -16.72
C GLN A 129 -3.42 11.17 -16.81
N GLN A 130 -3.00 10.31 -17.76
CA GLN A 130 -3.53 8.96 -17.86
C GLN A 130 -2.92 8.06 -16.78
N ASN A 131 -3.60 6.94 -16.50
CA ASN A 131 -3.13 5.92 -15.56
C ASN A 131 -2.99 4.58 -16.28
N THR A 132 -1.84 3.93 -16.13
CA THR A 132 -1.50 2.67 -16.78
C THR A 132 -1.38 1.52 -15.76
N LEU A 133 -1.01 0.33 -16.23
CA LEU A 133 -0.66 -0.79 -15.36
C LEU A 133 0.50 -0.44 -14.42
N ARG A 134 1.44 0.45 -14.84
CA ARG A 134 2.51 0.96 -13.98
C ARG A 134 1.96 1.66 -12.74
N ASP A 135 0.90 2.46 -12.90
CA ASP A 135 0.25 3.15 -11.79
C ASP A 135 -0.47 2.19 -10.85
N ALA A 136 -1.01 1.09 -11.38
CA ALA A 136 -1.55 0.02 -10.55
C ALA A 136 -0.47 -0.60 -9.65
N LEU A 137 0.74 -0.85 -10.17
CA LEU A 137 1.85 -1.36 -9.36
C LEU A 137 2.31 -0.32 -8.32
N ILE A 138 2.40 0.96 -8.69
CA ILE A 138 2.71 2.06 -7.77
C ILE A 138 1.69 2.09 -6.62
N ALA A 139 0.41 2.02 -6.95
CA ALA A 139 -0.64 1.99 -5.93
C ALA A 139 -0.54 0.75 -5.02
N GLY A 140 -0.39 -0.44 -5.62
CA GLY A 140 -0.31 -1.69 -4.87
C GLY A 140 0.90 -1.74 -3.92
N ILE A 141 2.08 -1.28 -4.36
CA ILE A 141 3.28 -1.21 -3.53
C ILE A 141 3.06 -0.27 -2.34
N ASN A 142 2.56 0.96 -2.58
CA ASN A 142 2.28 1.91 -1.51
C ASN A 142 1.26 1.36 -0.51
N LEU A 143 0.17 0.78 -0.97
CA LEU A 143 -0.86 0.22 -0.10
C LEU A 143 -0.34 -0.97 0.72
N ASN A 144 0.52 -1.83 0.15
CA ASN A 144 1.19 -2.89 0.93
C ASN A 144 2.10 -2.30 2.03
N ILE A 145 2.85 -1.25 1.72
CA ILE A 145 3.69 -0.55 2.71
C ILE A 145 2.81 0.02 3.83
N PHE A 146 1.73 0.73 3.49
CA PHE A 146 0.83 1.29 4.50
C PHE A 146 0.17 0.24 5.38
N ASN A 147 -0.26 -0.89 4.81
CA ASN A 147 -0.81 -2.02 5.55
C ASN A 147 0.22 -2.60 6.53
N ASN A 148 1.47 -2.79 6.10
CA ASN A 148 2.54 -3.32 6.93
C ASN A 148 2.92 -2.37 8.09
N HIS A 149 2.69 -1.07 7.92
CA HIS A 149 2.91 -0.02 8.93
C HIS A 149 1.63 0.48 9.60
N CYS A 150 0.57 -0.32 9.61
CA CYS A 150 -0.74 0.09 10.15
C CYS A 150 -0.75 0.37 11.66
N ASP A 151 0.30 0.05 12.38
CA ASP A 151 0.50 0.47 13.77
C ASP A 151 0.65 2.00 13.88
N ARG A 152 1.19 2.67 12.87
CA ARG A 152 1.36 4.13 12.81
C ARG A 152 0.54 4.77 11.69
N VAL A 153 0.50 4.18 10.49
CA VAL A 153 -0.30 4.69 9.36
C VAL A 153 -1.76 4.30 9.54
N LYS A 154 -2.66 5.28 9.66
CA LYS A 154 -4.10 5.04 9.87
C LYS A 154 -4.98 5.55 8.74
N MET A 155 -4.43 6.27 7.80
CA MET A 155 -5.15 6.79 6.65
C MET A 155 -4.17 7.03 5.50
N ALA A 156 -4.59 6.70 4.30
CA ALA A 156 -3.86 7.00 3.07
C ALA A 156 -4.84 7.44 1.99
N ALA A 157 -4.60 8.60 1.38
CA ALA A 157 -5.44 9.15 0.33
C ALA A 157 -4.61 9.40 -0.93
N VAL A 158 -4.91 8.65 -1.99
CA VAL A 158 -4.24 8.87 -3.28
C VAL A 158 -4.62 10.25 -3.86
N ALA A 159 -3.70 10.89 -4.52
CA ALA A 159 -3.94 12.14 -5.22
C ALA A 159 -4.13 11.89 -6.73
N GLN A 160 -5.40 11.97 -7.23
CA GLN A 160 -6.62 12.29 -6.50
C GLN A 160 -7.76 11.35 -6.92
N LEU A 161 -9.02 11.71 -6.63
CA LEU A 161 -10.15 10.84 -6.94
C LEU A 161 -10.54 10.86 -8.41
N VAL A 162 -10.63 12.06 -9.02
CA VAL A 162 -11.15 12.26 -10.40
C VAL A 162 -10.26 13.22 -11.19
N ASN A 163 -9.86 12.82 -12.37
CA ASN A 163 -9.20 13.63 -13.42
C ASN A 163 -7.87 14.32 -13.06
N VAL A 164 -7.32 14.12 -11.89
CA VAL A 164 -6.10 14.79 -11.40
C VAL A 164 -5.06 13.77 -10.98
N LEU A 165 -3.86 13.87 -11.51
CA LEU A 165 -2.72 13.00 -11.17
C LEU A 165 -3.07 11.50 -11.26
N GLN A 166 -2.74 10.71 -10.26
CA GLN A 166 -3.06 9.27 -10.23
C GLN A 166 -4.51 9.05 -9.79
N SER A 167 -5.47 9.48 -10.62
CA SER A 167 -6.89 9.40 -10.31
C SER A 167 -7.46 7.99 -10.43
N LEU A 168 -8.49 7.71 -9.62
CA LEU A 168 -9.22 6.45 -9.69
C LEU A 168 -10.19 6.44 -10.87
N ILE A 169 -10.73 7.61 -11.21
CA ILE A 169 -11.80 7.78 -12.20
C ILE A 169 -11.39 8.90 -13.17
N LEU A 170 -11.57 8.64 -14.46
CA LEU A 170 -11.51 9.69 -15.47
C LEU A 170 -12.90 9.95 -16.02
N THR A 171 -13.23 11.21 -16.23
CA THR A 171 -14.50 11.65 -16.79
C THR A 171 -14.29 12.61 -17.94
N ASP A 172 -15.16 12.54 -18.93
CA ASP A 172 -15.28 13.49 -20.04
C ASP A 172 -16.75 13.66 -20.39
N ASN A 173 -17.34 14.79 -20.03
CA ASN A 173 -18.77 15.04 -20.11
C ASN A 173 -19.58 13.93 -19.42
N GLU A 174 -20.44 13.21 -20.14
CA GLU A 174 -21.23 12.08 -19.63
C GLU A 174 -20.48 10.76 -19.56
N LYS A 175 -19.24 10.68 -20.08
CA LYS A 175 -18.43 9.46 -20.06
C LYS A 175 -17.65 9.34 -18.76
N MET A 176 -17.49 8.09 -18.32
CA MET A 176 -16.69 7.73 -17.15
C MET A 176 -15.88 6.46 -17.45
N VAL A 177 -14.65 6.40 -16.97
CA VAL A 177 -13.81 5.20 -17.03
C VAL A 177 -13.08 4.98 -15.70
N LEU A 178 -13.02 3.72 -15.26
CA LEU A 178 -12.27 3.29 -14.10
C LEU A 178 -10.82 3.04 -14.52
N THR A 179 -9.86 3.61 -13.80
CA THR A 179 -8.44 3.45 -14.10
C THR A 179 -7.90 2.13 -13.53
N PRO A 180 -6.71 1.67 -13.97
CA PRO A 180 -6.02 0.55 -13.30
C PRO A 180 -5.78 0.79 -11.81
N THR A 181 -5.57 2.04 -11.38
CA THR A 181 -5.46 2.42 -9.96
C THR A 181 -6.76 2.12 -9.19
N TYR A 182 -7.93 2.42 -9.76
CA TYR A 182 -9.22 2.06 -9.14
C TYR A 182 -9.31 0.55 -8.84
N HIS A 183 -8.93 -0.27 -9.80
CA HIS A 183 -8.99 -1.72 -9.64
C HIS A 183 -8.07 -2.24 -8.53
N VAL A 184 -6.95 -1.57 -8.25
CA VAL A 184 -6.11 -1.89 -7.10
C VAL A 184 -6.85 -1.57 -5.80
N PHE A 185 -7.47 -0.41 -5.68
CA PHE A 185 -8.28 -0.08 -4.49
C PHE A 185 -9.42 -1.08 -4.29
N ASP A 186 -10.05 -1.54 -5.36
CA ASP A 186 -11.09 -2.58 -5.29
C ASP A 186 -10.55 -3.93 -4.79
N LEU A 187 -9.34 -4.33 -5.19
CA LEU A 187 -8.66 -5.51 -4.65
C LEU A 187 -8.29 -5.34 -3.17
N TYR A 188 -7.81 -4.15 -2.77
CA TYR A 188 -7.27 -3.89 -1.44
C TYR A 188 -8.31 -3.57 -0.36
N LYS A 189 -9.57 -3.32 -0.73
CA LYS A 189 -10.68 -3.07 0.23
C LYS A 189 -10.86 -4.17 1.28
N VAL A 190 -10.35 -5.36 1.03
CA VAL A 190 -10.39 -6.51 1.94
C VAL A 190 -9.57 -6.31 3.21
N HIS A 191 -8.65 -5.32 3.20
CA HIS A 191 -7.81 -4.99 4.34
C HIS A 191 -8.46 -3.96 5.28
N HIS A 192 -9.55 -3.30 4.87
CA HIS A 192 -10.25 -2.34 5.72
C HIS A 192 -10.82 -3.05 6.97
N ASP A 193 -10.60 -2.47 8.15
CA ASP A 193 -11.01 -3.00 9.45
C ASP A 193 -10.53 -4.42 9.74
N ALA A 194 -9.55 -4.91 8.99
CA ALA A 194 -8.94 -6.22 9.17
C ALA A 194 -7.79 -6.18 10.18
N LEU A 195 -7.36 -7.34 10.65
CA LEU A 195 -6.18 -7.48 11.50
C LEU A 195 -4.96 -7.76 10.60
N MET A 196 -3.95 -6.91 10.65
CA MET A 196 -2.71 -7.11 9.93
C MET A 196 -2.03 -8.40 10.38
N VAL A 197 -1.55 -9.17 9.42
CA VAL A 197 -0.71 -10.35 9.63
C VAL A 197 0.69 -10.03 9.13
N PRO A 198 1.70 -10.04 10.02
CA PRO A 198 3.06 -9.78 9.63
C PRO A 198 3.55 -10.77 8.56
N VAL A 199 4.27 -10.24 7.57
CA VAL A 199 4.80 -10.99 6.45
C VAL A 199 6.32 -10.92 6.46
N GLU A 200 7.00 -12.07 6.50
CA GLU A 200 8.41 -12.17 6.19
C GLU A 200 8.56 -12.63 4.74
N LEU A 201 9.04 -11.75 3.86
CA LEU A 201 9.16 -12.00 2.43
C LEU A 201 10.63 -12.17 2.02
N LYS A 202 10.95 -13.34 1.45
CA LYS A 202 12.23 -13.58 0.75
C LYS A 202 11.93 -13.74 -0.74
N THR A 203 12.41 -12.81 -1.54
CA THR A 203 12.13 -12.77 -2.98
C THR A 203 13.40 -12.57 -3.79
N ASN A 204 13.31 -12.82 -5.09
CA ASN A 204 14.34 -12.44 -6.04
C ASN A 204 14.45 -10.92 -6.13
N SER A 205 15.51 -10.47 -6.75
CA SER A 205 15.67 -9.09 -7.20
C SER A 205 15.31 -8.96 -8.67
N TYR A 206 14.56 -7.92 -9.00
CA TYR A 206 14.40 -7.41 -10.35
C TYR A 206 15.47 -6.34 -10.58
N THR A 207 16.30 -6.52 -11.61
CA THR A 207 17.50 -5.72 -11.84
C THR A 207 17.44 -4.97 -13.17
N TRP A 208 17.82 -3.70 -13.16
CA TRP A 208 18.01 -2.88 -14.36
C TRP A 208 19.31 -2.07 -14.24
N GLY A 209 20.26 -2.31 -15.14
CA GLY A 209 21.61 -1.77 -15.03
C GLY A 209 22.26 -2.21 -13.71
N ASN A 210 22.75 -1.24 -12.94
CA ASN A 210 23.37 -1.48 -11.62
C ASN A 210 22.38 -1.40 -10.45
N ASN A 211 21.09 -1.19 -10.73
CA ASN A 211 20.06 -1.04 -9.70
C ASN A 211 19.23 -2.32 -9.57
N SER A 212 18.74 -2.56 -8.37
CA SER A 212 17.89 -3.70 -8.08
C SER A 212 16.77 -3.33 -7.10
N ILE A 213 15.60 -3.96 -7.27
CA ILE A 213 14.46 -3.87 -6.37
C ILE A 213 13.92 -5.28 -6.08
N PRO A 214 13.20 -5.52 -4.98
CA PRO A 214 12.50 -6.78 -4.75
C PRO A 214 11.53 -7.09 -5.89
N SER A 215 11.55 -8.33 -6.43
CA SER A 215 10.60 -8.74 -7.47
C SER A 215 9.17 -8.83 -6.95
N LEU A 216 8.98 -9.12 -5.66
CA LEU A 216 7.67 -9.15 -5.01
C LEU A 216 7.61 -8.14 -3.87
N ASN A 217 6.43 -7.55 -3.68
CA ASN A 217 6.05 -6.75 -2.53
C ASN A 217 4.65 -7.20 -2.09
N MET A 218 4.39 -7.32 -0.77
CA MET A 218 3.13 -7.89 -0.30
C MET A 218 2.74 -7.42 1.10
N SER A 219 1.44 -7.56 1.37
CA SER A 219 0.86 -7.43 2.72
C SER A 219 -0.21 -8.49 2.94
N ALA A 220 -0.57 -8.73 4.22
CA ALA A 220 -1.59 -9.70 4.56
C ALA A 220 -2.44 -9.23 5.74
N SER A 221 -3.71 -9.65 5.74
CA SER A 221 -4.62 -9.39 6.86
C SER A 221 -5.67 -10.49 7.03
N ILE A 222 -6.28 -10.53 8.20
CA ILE A 222 -7.42 -11.40 8.51
C ILE A 222 -8.64 -10.52 8.73
N ASP A 223 -9.68 -10.74 7.92
CA ASP A 223 -10.94 -10.00 8.02
C ASP A 223 -11.79 -10.46 9.23
N ALA A 224 -12.91 -9.76 9.48
CA ALA A 224 -13.81 -10.06 10.59
C ALA A 224 -14.46 -11.46 10.50
N ARG A 225 -14.47 -12.08 9.31
CA ARG A 225 -14.98 -13.44 9.06
C ARG A 225 -13.91 -14.50 9.30
N GLY A 226 -12.65 -14.10 9.53
CA GLY A 226 -11.53 -14.99 9.72
C GLY A 226 -10.88 -15.45 8.41
N LYS A 227 -11.18 -14.81 7.27
CA LYS A 227 -10.57 -15.08 5.99
C LYS A 227 -9.21 -14.38 5.93
N LEU A 228 -8.16 -15.10 5.55
CA LEU A 228 -6.84 -14.53 5.31
C LEU A 228 -6.80 -13.96 3.89
N ASN A 229 -6.49 -12.68 3.78
CA ASN A 229 -6.34 -11.94 2.54
C ASN A 229 -4.86 -11.57 2.36
N ILE A 230 -4.29 -11.85 1.18
CA ILE A 230 -2.89 -11.57 0.84
C ILE A 230 -2.86 -10.80 -0.47
N THR A 231 -2.30 -9.59 -0.47
CA THR A 231 -2.09 -8.79 -1.68
C THR A 231 -0.62 -8.81 -2.07
N ILE A 232 -0.35 -9.02 -3.36
CA ILE A 232 0.99 -9.26 -3.90
C ILE A 232 1.16 -8.43 -5.17
N CYS A 233 2.24 -7.66 -5.25
CA CYS A 233 2.70 -6.99 -6.46
C CYS A 233 3.93 -7.73 -7.01
N ASN A 234 3.90 -8.15 -8.28
CA ASN A 234 5.10 -8.57 -8.99
C ASN A 234 5.62 -7.40 -9.81
N THR A 235 6.76 -6.86 -9.42
CA THR A 235 7.39 -5.67 -10.01
C THR A 235 8.16 -5.98 -11.29
N ASP A 236 8.55 -7.25 -11.46
CA ASP A 236 9.34 -7.68 -12.61
C ASP A 236 8.51 -7.59 -13.91
N ALA A 237 9.08 -6.92 -14.90
CA ALA A 237 8.40 -6.68 -16.18
C ALA A 237 8.24 -7.96 -17.03
N LYS A 238 9.01 -9.03 -16.75
CA LYS A 238 9.11 -10.20 -17.63
C LYS A 238 8.96 -11.53 -16.92
N GLN A 239 9.34 -11.61 -15.64
CA GLN A 239 9.48 -12.89 -14.95
C GLN A 239 8.29 -13.19 -14.04
N THR A 240 7.66 -14.34 -14.25
CA THR A 240 6.74 -14.92 -13.28
C THR A 240 7.52 -15.37 -12.06
N GLN A 241 7.03 -15.02 -10.86
CA GLN A 241 7.67 -15.35 -9.60
C GLN A 241 6.94 -16.52 -8.91
N PRO A 242 7.62 -17.66 -8.67
CA PRO A 242 7.06 -18.71 -7.83
C PRO A 242 7.05 -18.25 -6.37
N LEU A 243 5.95 -18.51 -5.68
CA LEU A 243 5.72 -18.09 -4.29
C LEU A 243 5.25 -19.30 -3.47
N LEU A 244 5.88 -19.52 -2.33
CA LEU A 244 5.43 -20.41 -1.28
C LEU A 244 5.18 -19.61 -0.01
N CYS A 245 3.93 -19.60 0.48
CA CYS A 245 3.57 -18.98 1.76
C CYS A 245 3.39 -20.06 2.82
N ASN A 246 4.31 -20.10 3.76
CA ASN A 246 4.21 -20.93 4.96
C ASN A 246 3.37 -20.19 6.01
N LEU A 247 2.26 -20.79 6.41
CA LEU A 247 1.31 -20.19 7.33
C LEU A 247 1.56 -20.73 8.74
N LYS A 248 1.89 -19.83 9.69
CA LYS A 248 2.02 -20.21 11.12
C LYS A 248 0.74 -19.84 11.87
N GLY A 249 0.20 -20.80 12.63
CA GLY A 249 -1.01 -20.58 13.42
C GLY A 249 -2.31 -20.49 12.61
N PHE A 250 -2.24 -20.78 11.30
CA PHE A 250 -3.40 -20.84 10.42
C PHE A 250 -3.24 -22.00 9.42
N LYS A 251 -4.22 -22.88 9.36
CA LYS A 251 -4.25 -24.01 8.43
C LYS A 251 -5.19 -23.67 7.26
N ALA A 252 -4.63 -23.46 6.09
CA ALA A 252 -5.39 -23.21 4.88
C ALA A 252 -6.20 -24.44 4.46
N ALA A 253 -7.44 -24.23 4.06
CA ALA A 253 -8.33 -25.24 3.48
C ALA A 253 -8.50 -25.03 1.99
N THR A 254 -8.83 -23.80 1.58
CA THR A 254 -8.99 -23.41 0.17
C THR A 254 -8.32 -22.06 -0.09
N VAL A 255 -7.97 -21.82 -1.35
CA VAL A 255 -7.49 -20.52 -1.82
C VAL A 255 -8.20 -20.16 -3.13
N SER A 256 -8.63 -18.93 -3.26
CA SER A 256 -9.10 -18.31 -4.50
C SER A 256 -8.30 -17.05 -4.77
N GLY A 257 -8.20 -16.63 -6.03
CA GLY A 257 -7.41 -15.48 -6.41
C GLY A 257 -8.12 -14.56 -7.40
N LYS A 258 -7.72 -13.28 -7.36
CA LYS A 258 -8.02 -12.26 -8.37
C LYS A 258 -6.72 -11.63 -8.82
N ILE A 259 -6.66 -11.20 -10.08
CA ILE A 259 -5.47 -10.60 -10.66
C ILE A 259 -5.83 -9.37 -11.49
N LEU A 260 -4.98 -8.37 -11.40
CA LEU A 260 -4.92 -7.22 -12.30
C LEU A 260 -3.59 -7.28 -13.05
N THR A 261 -3.63 -7.43 -14.36
CA THR A 261 -2.48 -7.45 -15.27
C THR A 261 -2.95 -7.12 -16.68
N ALA A 262 -2.02 -6.98 -17.62
CA ALA A 262 -2.30 -6.73 -19.04
C ALA A 262 -1.16 -7.27 -19.91
N ASN A 263 -1.33 -7.22 -21.24
CA ASN A 263 -0.32 -7.71 -22.17
C ASN A 263 0.90 -6.80 -22.31
N THR A 264 0.78 -5.52 -21.95
CA THR A 264 1.85 -4.53 -22.04
C THR A 264 1.92 -3.68 -20.76
N LEU A 265 3.11 -3.18 -20.44
CA LEU A 265 3.37 -2.39 -19.25
C LEU A 265 2.58 -1.07 -19.22
N ASN A 266 2.32 -0.50 -20.40
CA ASN A 266 1.61 0.77 -20.59
C ASN A 266 0.13 0.61 -20.94
N ALA A 267 -0.43 -0.60 -20.80
CA ALA A 267 -1.87 -0.82 -20.97
C ALA A 267 -2.67 0.07 -20.02
N HIS A 268 -3.74 0.66 -20.52
CA HIS A 268 -4.59 1.57 -19.78
C HIS A 268 -6.01 1.61 -20.34
N ASN A 269 -6.95 1.99 -19.50
CA ASN A 269 -8.34 2.14 -19.86
C ASN A 269 -8.61 3.51 -20.47
N THR A 270 -9.34 3.55 -21.57
CA THR A 270 -9.80 4.77 -22.24
C THR A 270 -11.31 4.76 -22.34
N PHE A 271 -11.92 5.91 -22.69
CA PHE A 271 -13.37 5.98 -22.89
C PHE A 271 -13.89 5.05 -23.99
N ASP A 272 -13.05 4.72 -24.99
CA ASP A 272 -13.41 3.80 -26.07
C ASP A 272 -13.06 2.33 -25.74
N ARG A 273 -12.10 2.11 -24.83
CA ARG A 273 -11.66 0.79 -24.35
C ARG A 273 -11.61 0.75 -22.83
N PRO A 274 -12.77 0.79 -22.15
CA PRO A 274 -12.83 0.98 -20.69
C PRO A 274 -12.42 -0.26 -19.87
N ASN A 275 -12.19 -1.41 -20.51
CA ASN A 275 -11.90 -2.69 -19.87
C ASN A 275 -10.60 -3.35 -20.38
N GLU A 276 -9.66 -2.58 -20.92
CA GLU A 276 -8.34 -3.07 -21.36
C GLU A 276 -7.56 -3.67 -20.18
N VAL A 277 -7.61 -2.98 -19.05
CA VAL A 277 -7.04 -3.44 -17.76
C VAL A 277 -8.18 -3.60 -16.78
N LYS A 278 -8.47 -4.82 -16.37
CA LYS A 278 -9.55 -5.16 -15.43
C LYS A 278 -9.18 -6.34 -14.55
N ILE A 279 -9.86 -6.47 -13.43
CA ILE A 279 -9.72 -7.61 -12.52
C ILE A 279 -10.31 -8.87 -13.18
N THR A 280 -9.53 -9.95 -13.14
CA THR A 280 -9.95 -11.29 -13.60
C THR A 280 -9.66 -12.35 -12.52
N ASP A 281 -10.16 -13.57 -12.72
CA ASP A 281 -9.87 -14.68 -11.83
C ASP A 281 -8.40 -15.11 -11.96
N PHE A 282 -7.79 -15.43 -10.83
CA PHE A 282 -6.44 -15.94 -10.75
C PHE A 282 -6.45 -17.41 -10.29
N THR A 283 -6.05 -18.31 -11.16
CA THR A 283 -6.14 -19.76 -10.94
C THR A 283 -4.79 -20.45 -10.67
N GLN A 284 -3.67 -19.70 -10.78
CA GLN A 284 -2.32 -20.26 -10.56
C GLN A 284 -1.95 -20.25 -9.07
N CYS A 285 -2.87 -20.67 -8.21
CA CYS A 285 -2.65 -20.81 -6.78
C CYS A 285 -3.34 -22.08 -6.25
N ALA A 286 -2.73 -22.69 -5.24
CA ALA A 286 -3.25 -23.93 -4.62
C ALA A 286 -2.83 -24.01 -3.16
N VAL A 287 -3.63 -24.75 -2.36
CA VAL A 287 -3.21 -25.18 -1.02
C VAL A 287 -2.48 -26.51 -1.14
N LYS A 288 -1.25 -26.57 -0.62
CA LYS A 288 -0.46 -27.80 -0.49
C LYS A 288 0.07 -27.95 0.92
N ASN A 289 -0.25 -29.07 1.56
CA ASN A 289 0.19 -29.39 2.93
C ASN A 289 -0.13 -28.26 3.94
N GLY A 290 -1.28 -27.57 3.76
CA GLY A 290 -1.68 -26.45 4.61
C GLY A 290 -1.02 -25.10 4.30
N ASN A 291 -0.08 -25.07 3.35
CA ASN A 291 0.58 -23.87 2.83
C ASN A 291 -0.04 -23.41 1.51
N ILE A 292 0.32 -22.23 1.02
CA ILE A 292 -0.13 -21.71 -0.25
C ILE A 292 1.03 -21.70 -1.24
N GLU A 293 0.83 -22.33 -2.39
CA GLU A 293 1.71 -22.18 -3.55
C GLU A 293 1.04 -21.34 -4.62
N ALA A 294 1.78 -20.43 -5.24
CA ALA A 294 1.29 -19.62 -6.35
C ALA A 294 2.41 -19.33 -7.36
N LYS A 295 2.00 -19.01 -8.60
CA LYS A 295 2.91 -18.50 -9.65
C LYS A 295 2.42 -17.10 -10.02
N ILE A 296 3.05 -16.07 -9.48
CA ILE A 296 2.65 -14.68 -9.65
C ILE A 296 3.16 -14.16 -11.00
N PRO A 297 2.29 -13.90 -11.98
CA PRO A 297 2.69 -13.43 -13.30
C PRO A 297 3.50 -12.13 -13.23
N ALA A 298 4.33 -11.88 -14.24
CA ALA A 298 5.03 -10.60 -14.38
C ALA A 298 4.06 -9.42 -14.36
N HIS A 299 4.54 -8.23 -13.94
CA HIS A 299 3.80 -6.95 -13.94
C HIS A 299 2.32 -7.09 -13.52
N SER A 300 2.09 -7.71 -12.36
CA SER A 300 0.73 -7.98 -11.87
C SER A 300 0.51 -7.57 -10.42
N VAL A 301 -0.76 -7.30 -10.09
CA VAL A 301 -1.27 -7.18 -8.72
C VAL A 301 -2.23 -8.33 -8.48
N VAL A 302 -1.97 -9.15 -7.46
CA VAL A 302 -2.74 -10.35 -7.13
C VAL A 302 -3.31 -10.23 -5.73
N LEU A 303 -4.58 -10.59 -5.57
CA LEU A 303 -5.23 -10.84 -4.29
C LEU A 303 -5.46 -12.36 -4.14
N LEU A 304 -4.94 -12.96 -3.08
CA LEU A 304 -5.28 -14.30 -2.65
C LEU A 304 -6.20 -14.23 -1.43
N GLN A 305 -7.31 -14.96 -1.48
CA GLN A 305 -8.25 -15.09 -0.38
C GLN A 305 -8.29 -16.54 0.09
N VAL A 306 -7.96 -16.77 1.34
CA VAL A 306 -7.73 -18.08 1.92
C VAL A 306 -8.74 -18.36 3.01
N ASP A 307 -9.53 -19.41 2.82
CA ASP A 307 -10.36 -19.97 3.88
C ASP A 307 -9.59 -21.03 4.66
N GLY A 308 -9.75 -21.05 5.97
CA GLY A 308 -9.01 -21.96 6.82
C GLY A 308 -9.39 -21.85 8.30
N THR A 309 -8.59 -22.43 9.15
CA THR A 309 -8.81 -22.45 10.60
C THR A 309 -7.56 -22.01 11.36
N PHE A 310 -7.78 -21.27 12.45
CA PHE A 310 -6.69 -20.94 13.38
C PHE A 310 -6.33 -22.15 14.23
N GLU A 311 -5.05 -22.45 14.32
CA GLU A 311 -4.54 -23.51 15.20
C GLU A 311 -4.61 -23.03 16.66
N GLY A 312 -5.13 -23.89 17.55
CA GLY A 312 -5.17 -23.65 19.00
C GLY A 312 -6.35 -22.84 19.54
N ARG A 313 -7.40 -22.55 18.75
CA ARG A 313 -8.65 -21.92 19.26
C ARG A 313 -9.79 -22.93 19.44
N LYS A 314 -10.18 -23.17 20.71
CA LYS A 314 -11.58 -23.56 21.03
C LYS A 314 -12.45 -22.30 20.81
N ARG A 315 -13.50 -22.41 19.97
CA ARG A 315 -14.46 -21.33 19.71
C ARG A 315 -15.06 -20.83 21.04
N SER A 316 -14.75 -19.59 21.42
CA SER A 316 -15.48 -18.86 22.45
C SER A 316 -16.17 -17.66 21.77
N PRO A 317 -17.51 -17.50 21.94
CA PRO A 317 -18.30 -16.49 21.19
C PRO A 317 -18.04 -15.04 21.57
N HIS A 318 -17.37 -14.75 22.69
CA HIS A 318 -17.24 -13.41 23.22
C HIS A 318 -15.85 -13.17 23.86
N ARG A 319 -14.85 -12.87 23.05
CA ARG A 319 -13.73 -11.99 23.44
C ARG A 319 -12.83 -11.71 22.25
N ARG A 320 -12.79 -10.44 21.80
CA ARG A 320 -11.80 -9.92 20.84
C ARG A 320 -10.47 -9.74 21.58
N ASN A 321 -9.67 -10.81 21.69
CA ASN A 321 -8.29 -10.69 22.15
C ASN A 321 -7.36 -11.04 20.99
N CYS A 322 -6.47 -10.12 20.65
CA CYS A 322 -5.38 -10.35 19.71
C CYS A 322 -4.54 -11.56 20.16
N ASN A 323 -4.46 -12.60 19.32
CA ASN A 323 -3.57 -13.73 19.56
C ASN A 323 -2.16 -13.38 19.10
N LYS A 324 -1.22 -13.38 20.03
CA LYS A 324 0.22 -13.41 19.75
C LYS A 324 0.54 -14.78 19.14
N GLY A 325 1.00 -14.84 17.89
CA GLY A 325 1.55 -16.07 17.33
C GLY A 325 1.19 -16.49 15.89
N SER A 326 0.37 -15.75 15.15
CA SER A 326 0.14 -16.04 13.72
C SER A 326 1.04 -15.19 12.83
N SER A 327 1.69 -15.80 11.85
CA SER A 327 2.55 -15.10 10.88
C SER A 327 2.56 -15.83 9.54
N ILE A 328 2.95 -15.14 8.49
CA ILE A 328 3.19 -15.70 7.17
C ILE A 328 4.67 -15.52 6.83
N SER A 329 5.33 -16.60 6.43
CA SER A 329 6.63 -16.52 5.78
C SER A 329 6.47 -16.96 4.34
N CYS A 330 6.81 -16.09 3.41
CA CYS A 330 6.76 -16.35 1.98
C CYS A 330 8.17 -16.41 1.40
N THR A 331 8.48 -17.51 0.69
CA THR A 331 9.79 -17.73 0.11
C THR A 331 9.66 -18.15 -1.35
N LYS A 332 10.75 -17.94 -2.11
CA LYS A 332 10.92 -18.53 -3.44
C LYS A 332 11.02 -20.04 -3.31
N VAL A 333 10.36 -20.77 -4.21
CA VAL A 333 10.65 -22.19 -4.44
C VAL A 333 11.88 -22.27 -5.36
N SER A 334 13.06 -22.50 -4.78
CA SER A 334 14.21 -22.99 -5.54
C SER A 334 14.31 -24.49 -5.31
N GLY A 335 14.60 -25.27 -6.34
CA GLY A 335 15.02 -26.65 -6.14
C GLY A 335 16.29 -26.67 -5.31
N THR A 336 16.25 -27.39 -4.20
CA THR A 336 17.28 -27.68 -3.17
C THR A 336 17.36 -26.71 -1.99
N ASP A 337 17.05 -27.31 -0.85
CA ASP A 337 17.42 -27.00 0.54
C ASP A 337 16.87 -25.77 1.27
N CYS A 338 16.09 -26.10 2.33
CA CYS A 338 15.60 -25.23 3.40
C CYS A 338 16.64 -25.13 4.52
N PRO A 339 16.81 -23.97 5.18
CA PRO A 339 16.52 -24.01 6.61
C PRO A 339 15.90 -22.76 7.27
N THR A 340 15.11 -23.07 8.28
CA THR A 340 14.85 -22.44 9.61
C THR A 340 14.12 -21.12 9.75
N SER A 341 13.09 -21.21 10.45
CA SER A 341 12.06 -20.49 11.23
C SER A 341 12.44 -19.20 11.95
N ALA A 342 11.51 -18.22 11.92
CA ALA A 342 11.36 -17.14 12.89
C ALA A 342 9.89 -16.94 13.25
N SER A 343 9.65 -16.56 14.52
CA SER A 343 8.32 -16.42 15.14
C SER A 343 7.83 -14.96 15.12
N LEU A 344 6.50 -14.76 15.18
CA LEU A 344 5.87 -13.46 15.04
C LEU A 344 4.70 -13.18 15.98
N THR A 345 4.45 -11.89 16.20
CA THR A 345 3.43 -11.34 17.11
C THR A 345 2.44 -10.48 16.32
N LEU A 346 1.14 -10.67 16.52
CA LEU A 346 0.07 -9.85 15.93
C LEU A 346 -0.03 -8.46 16.58
N CYS A 347 -0.16 -7.42 15.78
CA CYS A 347 -0.39 -6.06 16.28
C CYS A 347 -1.31 -5.26 15.35
N ASN A 348 -2.39 -4.69 15.94
CA ASN A 348 -3.28 -3.61 15.51
C ASN A 348 -4.13 -3.72 14.22
N ARG A 349 -5.32 -3.04 14.26
CA ARG A 349 -6.25 -2.91 13.15
C ARG A 349 -5.72 -1.98 12.06
N VAL A 350 -5.93 -2.34 10.82
CA VAL A 350 -5.78 -1.48 9.63
C VAL A 350 -6.92 -0.48 9.55
#